data_339a9518f5711bf22aa23c9aacda1038
#
_entry.id   339a9518f5711bf22aa23c9aacda1038
#
_cell.length_a   1.000
_cell.length_b   1.000
_cell.length_c   1.000
_cell.angle_alpha   90.00
_cell.angle_beta   90.00
_cell.angle_gamma   90.00
#
_symmetry.space_group_name_H-M   'P 1'
#
loop_
_entity.id
_entity.type
_entity.pdbx_description
1 polymer ?
#
loop_
_entity_poly.entity_id
_entity_poly.type
_entity_poly.pdbx_seq_one_letter_code
_entity_poly.pdbx_strand_id
1 'polypeptide(L)'
;VLDPIAIATPHVGAVVRATPVNGFVGNQTFRLETQAGVFYLKAGATVVEEADACRLARSVGVRAPEVTASSPEWLIMRELPGRALAADSADLGAVLRMVGEGVRRVHTIVDPSVSWGERLWGVLDGLDVLPDRLAARVREVAPEFFESVAGVTPALLHGDLHLRHVYAEGPELTGILDWGDATYGDPLFDLARLSMAGPEVTTAFLAGYGEVEAPPGTLSMYRVLWSVIALQAECAAGGDWIRPHLEVIAREVS
;
A
#
# COMPACT_ATOMS: atom_id res chain seq x y z
N VAL A 1 10.80 -26.05 0.48
CA VAL A 1 11.09 -25.14 -0.65
C VAL A 1 9.85 -25.09 -1.51
N LEU A 2 9.34 -23.87 -1.77
CA LEU A 2 8.17 -23.67 -2.60
C LEU A 2 8.49 -24.06 -4.06
N ASP A 3 7.64 -24.90 -4.66
CA ASP A 3 7.71 -25.19 -6.09
C ASP A 3 6.63 -24.37 -6.82
N PRO A 4 7.00 -23.22 -7.44
CA PRO A 4 6.02 -22.34 -8.05
C PRO A 4 5.33 -22.95 -9.28
N ILE A 5 5.97 -23.89 -9.98
CA ILE A 5 5.40 -24.55 -11.13
C ILE A 5 4.34 -25.56 -10.70
N ALA A 6 4.66 -26.40 -9.71
CA ALA A 6 3.73 -27.39 -9.20
C ALA A 6 2.47 -26.72 -8.60
N ILE A 7 2.63 -25.61 -7.88
CA ILE A 7 1.51 -24.86 -7.30
C ILE A 7 0.65 -24.22 -8.39
N ALA A 8 1.27 -23.58 -9.38
CA ALA A 8 0.53 -22.76 -10.33
C ALA A 8 -0.14 -23.55 -11.46
N THR A 9 0.46 -24.66 -11.91
CA THR A 9 -0.02 -25.43 -13.07
C THR A 9 -1.51 -25.82 -13.02
N PRO A 10 -2.08 -26.23 -11.88
CA PRO A 10 -3.51 -26.56 -11.79
C PRO A 10 -4.45 -25.36 -12.01
N HIS A 11 -3.95 -24.14 -11.86
CA HIS A 11 -4.75 -22.91 -11.86
C HIS A 11 -4.60 -22.07 -13.13
N VAL A 12 -3.39 -22.08 -13.74
CA VAL A 12 -3.05 -21.21 -14.88
C VAL A 12 -2.64 -21.99 -16.13
N GLY A 13 -2.72 -23.32 -16.07
CA GLY A 13 -2.24 -24.21 -17.14
C GLY A 13 -0.73 -24.41 -17.08
N ALA A 14 -0.18 -25.02 -18.15
CA ALA A 14 1.24 -25.35 -18.21
C ALA A 14 2.12 -24.09 -18.07
N VAL A 15 2.94 -24.06 -17.04
CA VAL A 15 3.92 -22.99 -16.79
C VAL A 15 5.18 -23.30 -17.61
N VAL A 16 5.50 -22.42 -18.55
CA VAL A 16 6.69 -22.55 -19.43
C VAL A 16 7.94 -22.07 -18.70
N ARG A 17 7.82 -21.01 -17.89
CA ARG A 17 8.92 -20.42 -17.13
C ARG A 17 8.41 -19.86 -15.82
N ALA A 18 9.15 -20.09 -14.73
CA ALA A 18 8.99 -19.42 -13.45
C ALA A 18 10.29 -18.68 -13.11
N THR A 19 10.22 -17.36 -12.95
CA THR A 19 11.37 -16.50 -12.65
C THR A 19 11.16 -15.84 -11.29
N PRO A 20 12.08 -16.00 -10.33
CA PRO A 20 11.98 -15.27 -9.07
C PRO A 20 12.03 -13.76 -9.31
N VAL A 21 11.21 -13.04 -8.57
CA VAL A 21 11.17 -11.57 -8.57
C VAL A 21 11.70 -11.10 -7.23
N ASN A 22 12.62 -10.15 -7.26
CA ASN A 22 13.10 -9.53 -6.04
C ASN A 22 11.95 -8.76 -5.39
N GLY A 23 11.61 -9.13 -4.18
CA GLY A 23 10.56 -8.52 -3.38
C GLY A 23 11.07 -8.17 -1.99
N PHE A 24 10.18 -7.68 -1.15
CA PHE A 24 10.49 -7.40 0.25
C PHE A 24 10.81 -8.70 1.01
N VAL A 25 11.68 -8.62 1.99
CA VAL A 25 12.10 -9.77 2.81
C VAL A 25 10.88 -10.43 3.48
N GLY A 26 10.82 -11.77 3.42
CA GLY A 26 9.70 -12.55 3.95
C GLY A 26 8.68 -13.00 2.90
N ASN A 27 8.63 -12.36 1.74
CA ASN A 27 7.79 -12.79 0.63
C ASN A 27 8.63 -13.46 -0.47
N GLN A 28 8.11 -14.56 -1.03
CA GLN A 28 8.65 -15.15 -2.24
C GLN A 28 7.71 -14.84 -3.39
N THR A 29 8.22 -14.17 -4.42
CA THR A 29 7.42 -13.82 -5.59
C THR A 29 8.05 -14.43 -6.85
N PHE A 30 7.22 -15.01 -7.71
CA PHE A 30 7.62 -15.59 -8.97
C PHE A 30 6.75 -15.05 -10.10
N ARG A 31 7.38 -14.61 -11.18
CA ARG A 31 6.72 -14.33 -12.46
C ARG A 31 6.59 -15.62 -13.25
N LEU A 32 5.38 -15.95 -13.67
CA LEU A 32 5.02 -17.21 -14.35
C LEU A 32 4.59 -16.91 -15.77
N GLU A 33 5.26 -17.51 -16.74
CA GLU A 33 4.90 -17.41 -18.16
C GLU A 33 4.13 -18.68 -18.57
N THR A 34 2.94 -18.49 -19.14
CA THR A 34 2.07 -19.57 -19.61
C THR A 34 1.51 -19.24 -21.00
N GLN A 35 0.84 -20.19 -21.64
CA GLN A 35 0.12 -19.94 -22.91
C GLN A 35 -1.11 -19.01 -22.70
N ALA A 36 -1.67 -18.96 -21.47
CA ALA A 36 -2.82 -18.11 -21.13
C ALA A 36 -2.43 -16.68 -20.75
N GLY A 37 -1.14 -16.36 -20.72
CA GLY A 37 -0.58 -15.08 -20.34
C GLY A 37 0.44 -15.18 -19.20
N VAL A 38 0.68 -14.04 -18.56
CA VAL A 38 1.63 -13.92 -17.46
C VAL A 38 0.89 -13.77 -16.13
N PHE A 39 1.40 -14.45 -15.13
CA PHE A 39 0.88 -14.42 -13.76
C PHE A 39 2.02 -14.20 -12.76
N TYR A 40 1.65 -13.79 -11.56
CA TYR A 40 2.56 -13.74 -10.41
C TYR A 40 2.04 -14.66 -9.32
N LEU A 41 2.94 -15.51 -8.82
CA LEU A 41 2.71 -16.27 -7.59
C LEU A 41 3.47 -15.56 -6.47
N LYS A 42 2.75 -15.16 -5.43
CA LYS A 42 3.31 -14.57 -4.20
C LYS A 42 3.03 -15.53 -3.04
N ALA A 43 4.03 -15.80 -2.22
CA ALA A 43 3.90 -16.59 -1.01
C ALA A 43 4.49 -15.80 0.17
N GLY A 44 3.77 -15.75 1.29
CA GLY A 44 4.13 -14.95 2.45
C GLY A 44 3.00 -14.86 3.46
N ALA A 45 3.20 -14.06 4.50
CA ALA A 45 2.28 -13.98 5.63
C ALA A 45 0.96 -13.25 5.32
N THR A 46 0.96 -12.30 4.37
CA THR A 46 -0.18 -11.38 4.10
C THR A 46 -0.93 -11.72 2.81
N VAL A 47 -0.74 -12.92 2.25
CA VAL A 47 -1.32 -13.28 0.94
C VAL A 47 -2.84 -13.45 0.96
N VAL A 48 -3.41 -13.80 2.11
CA VAL A 48 -4.87 -13.90 2.28
C VAL A 48 -5.49 -12.52 2.28
N GLU A 49 -4.96 -11.63 3.09
CA GLU A 49 -5.39 -10.23 3.20
C GLU A 49 -5.24 -9.50 1.86
N GLU A 50 -4.13 -9.71 1.16
CA GLU A 50 -3.90 -9.16 -0.18
C GLU A 50 -4.92 -9.67 -1.21
N ALA A 51 -5.21 -10.97 -1.19
CA ALA A 51 -6.20 -11.56 -2.08
C ALA A 51 -7.60 -10.98 -1.85
N ASP A 52 -7.99 -10.82 -0.59
CA ASP A 52 -9.30 -10.27 -0.23
C ASP A 52 -9.40 -8.78 -0.53
N ALA A 53 -8.35 -8.01 -0.25
CA ALA A 53 -8.27 -6.59 -0.62
C ALA A 53 -8.37 -6.38 -2.13
N CYS A 54 -7.65 -7.18 -2.94
CA CYS A 54 -7.77 -7.14 -4.39
C CYS A 54 -9.21 -7.42 -4.85
N ARG A 55 -9.88 -8.43 -4.28
CA ARG A 55 -11.28 -8.76 -4.62
C ARG A 55 -12.24 -7.62 -4.24
N LEU A 56 -12.08 -7.05 -3.03
CA LEU A 56 -12.87 -5.92 -2.56
C LEU A 56 -12.67 -4.68 -3.43
N ALA A 57 -11.43 -4.31 -3.74
CA ALA A 57 -11.14 -3.19 -4.63
C ALA A 57 -11.78 -3.37 -6.02
N ARG A 58 -11.68 -4.57 -6.59
CA ARG A 58 -12.32 -4.91 -7.87
C ARG A 58 -13.85 -4.86 -7.80
N SER A 59 -14.46 -5.22 -6.68
CA SER A 59 -15.93 -5.20 -6.52
C SER A 59 -16.52 -3.80 -6.62
N VAL A 60 -15.73 -2.77 -6.31
CA VAL A 60 -16.11 -1.34 -6.46
C VAL A 60 -15.53 -0.71 -7.74
N GLY A 61 -15.09 -1.52 -8.69
CA GLY A 61 -14.63 -1.08 -10.01
C GLY A 61 -13.22 -0.51 -10.04
N VAL A 62 -12.38 -0.83 -9.04
CA VAL A 62 -10.95 -0.47 -9.06
C VAL A 62 -10.16 -1.55 -9.78
N ARG A 63 -9.23 -1.14 -10.62
CA ARG A 63 -8.31 -2.04 -11.34
C ARG A 63 -7.21 -2.50 -10.38
N ALA A 64 -7.51 -3.48 -9.54
CA ALA A 64 -6.52 -4.26 -8.78
C ALA A 64 -6.18 -5.55 -9.55
N PRO A 65 -5.07 -6.24 -9.25
CA PRO A 65 -4.75 -7.51 -9.85
C PRO A 65 -5.91 -8.51 -9.77
N GLU A 66 -6.15 -9.23 -10.86
CA GLU A 66 -7.13 -10.32 -10.86
C GLU A 66 -6.56 -11.52 -10.11
N VAL A 67 -7.19 -11.87 -9.00
CA VAL A 67 -6.85 -13.05 -8.22
C VAL A 67 -7.37 -14.28 -8.96
N THR A 68 -6.46 -15.07 -9.50
CA THR A 68 -6.79 -16.30 -10.24
C THR A 68 -7.02 -17.47 -9.29
N ALA A 69 -6.17 -17.59 -8.27
CA ALA A 69 -6.29 -18.57 -7.20
C ALA A 69 -5.57 -18.08 -5.94
N SER A 70 -5.98 -18.58 -4.77
CA SER A 70 -5.31 -18.29 -3.50
C SER A 70 -5.48 -19.42 -2.50
N SER A 71 -4.54 -19.52 -1.57
CA SER A 71 -4.58 -20.39 -0.39
C SER A 71 -4.09 -19.59 0.83
N PRO A 72 -4.09 -20.16 2.03
CA PRO A 72 -3.48 -19.48 3.19
C PRO A 72 -1.98 -19.19 3.06
N GLU A 73 -1.29 -19.83 2.13
CA GLU A 73 0.17 -19.76 2.01
C GLU A 73 0.64 -19.04 0.73
N TRP A 74 -0.22 -18.91 -0.27
CA TRP A 74 0.15 -18.33 -1.56
C TRP A 74 -1.05 -17.69 -2.28
N LEU A 75 -0.74 -16.80 -3.20
CA LEU A 75 -1.65 -16.05 -4.05
C LEU A 75 -1.15 -16.06 -5.49
N ILE A 76 -2.04 -16.34 -6.45
CA ILE A 76 -1.76 -16.23 -7.89
C ILE A 76 -2.61 -15.12 -8.48
N MET A 77 -1.95 -14.16 -9.11
CA MET A 77 -2.57 -12.99 -9.73
C MET A 77 -2.16 -12.88 -11.20
N ARG A 78 -3.06 -12.36 -12.03
CA ARG A 78 -2.73 -11.99 -13.41
C ARG A 78 -1.85 -10.75 -13.42
N GLU A 79 -0.85 -10.72 -14.32
CA GLU A 79 -0.01 -9.54 -14.55
C GLU A 79 -0.88 -8.35 -14.99
N LEU A 80 -0.63 -7.17 -14.39
CA LEU A 80 -1.17 -5.92 -14.89
C LEU A 80 -0.33 -5.44 -16.06
N PRO A 81 -0.95 -5.00 -17.16
CA PRO A 81 -0.21 -4.43 -18.28
C PRO A 81 0.38 -3.06 -17.93
N GLY A 82 1.36 -2.63 -18.74
CA GLY A 82 2.00 -1.33 -18.58
C GLY A 82 3.19 -1.34 -17.64
N ARG A 83 3.45 -0.19 -17.03
CA ARG A 83 4.59 0.03 -16.14
C ARG A 83 4.22 0.92 -14.96
N ALA A 84 5.03 0.86 -13.92
CA ALA A 84 4.90 1.76 -12.77
C ALA A 84 4.98 3.23 -13.21
N LEU A 85 4.11 4.05 -12.63
CA LEU A 85 4.04 5.48 -12.92
C LEU A 85 5.28 6.20 -12.36
N ALA A 86 5.95 6.95 -13.22
CA ALA A 86 7.07 7.78 -12.81
C ALA A 86 6.61 9.21 -12.52
N ALA A 87 7.30 9.90 -11.60
CA ALA A 87 6.96 11.27 -11.22
C ALA A 87 7.14 12.29 -12.36
N ASP A 88 7.97 11.98 -13.35
CA ASP A 88 8.21 12.78 -14.54
C ASP A 88 7.36 12.35 -15.76
N SER A 89 6.39 11.45 -15.56
CA SER A 89 5.51 11.00 -16.64
C SER A 89 4.65 12.16 -17.16
N ALA A 90 4.58 12.28 -18.48
CA ALA A 90 3.71 13.26 -19.14
C ALA A 90 2.22 13.03 -18.81
N ASP A 91 1.85 11.79 -18.50
CA ASP A 91 0.47 11.37 -18.23
C ASP A 91 0.15 11.34 -16.71
N LEU A 92 1.09 11.81 -15.85
CA LEU A 92 0.96 11.77 -14.39
C LEU A 92 -0.40 12.28 -13.90
N GLY A 93 -0.80 13.46 -14.36
CA GLY A 93 -2.05 14.09 -13.92
C GLY A 93 -3.31 13.32 -14.31
N ALA A 94 -3.34 12.76 -15.54
CA ALA A 94 -4.46 11.98 -16.02
C ALA A 94 -4.61 10.66 -15.25
N VAL A 95 -3.49 9.95 -15.07
CA VAL A 95 -3.47 8.66 -14.35
C VAL A 95 -3.82 8.85 -12.89
N LEU A 96 -3.24 9.85 -12.20
CA LEU A 96 -3.51 10.10 -10.78
C LEU A 96 -4.95 10.53 -10.50
N ARG A 97 -5.60 11.23 -11.44
CA ARG A 97 -7.04 11.49 -11.33
C ARG A 97 -7.83 10.18 -11.28
N MET A 98 -7.56 9.23 -12.18
CA MET A 98 -8.22 7.93 -12.18
C MET A 98 -7.92 7.12 -10.92
N VAL A 99 -6.69 7.21 -10.39
CA VAL A 99 -6.32 6.62 -9.09
C VAL A 99 -7.18 7.23 -7.99
N GLY A 100 -7.29 8.56 -7.92
CA GLY A 100 -8.12 9.26 -6.94
C GLY A 100 -9.58 8.81 -6.98
N GLU A 101 -10.19 8.76 -8.18
CA GLU A 101 -11.55 8.26 -8.37
C GLU A 101 -11.70 6.79 -7.91
N GLY A 102 -10.68 5.96 -8.17
CA GLY A 102 -10.65 4.57 -7.74
C GLY A 102 -10.56 4.43 -6.22
N VAL A 103 -9.59 5.08 -5.60
CA VAL A 103 -9.34 5.02 -4.15
C VAL A 103 -10.54 5.59 -3.38
N ARG A 104 -11.19 6.66 -3.88
CA ARG A 104 -12.44 7.14 -3.29
C ARG A 104 -13.51 6.04 -3.22
N ARG A 105 -13.65 5.20 -4.25
CA ARG A 105 -14.58 4.07 -4.23
C ARG A 105 -14.15 2.99 -3.24
N VAL A 106 -12.85 2.69 -3.13
CA VAL A 106 -12.34 1.76 -2.11
C VAL A 106 -12.69 2.26 -0.71
N HIS A 107 -12.51 3.54 -0.43
CA HIS A 107 -12.83 4.15 0.85
C HIS A 107 -14.33 4.20 1.18
N THR A 108 -15.22 3.76 0.28
CA THR A 108 -16.64 3.50 0.64
C THR A 108 -16.86 2.14 1.30
N ILE A 109 -15.88 1.26 1.26
CA ILE A 109 -15.92 -0.04 1.93
C ILE A 109 -15.50 0.20 3.38
N VAL A 110 -16.44 0.14 4.31
CA VAL A 110 -16.19 0.44 5.73
C VAL A 110 -16.37 -0.78 6.61
N ASP A 111 -15.61 -0.86 7.69
CA ASP A 111 -15.78 -1.84 8.75
C ASP A 111 -15.75 -1.15 10.13
N PRO A 112 -16.92 -0.84 10.70
CA PRO A 112 -17.00 -0.18 11.99
C PRO A 112 -16.63 -1.09 13.17
N SER A 113 -16.40 -2.38 12.96
CA SER A 113 -15.93 -3.30 14.01
C SER A 113 -14.44 -3.17 14.31
N VAL A 114 -13.68 -2.54 13.38
CA VAL A 114 -12.25 -2.30 13.55
C VAL A 114 -12.02 -1.04 14.37
N SER A 115 -11.11 -1.08 15.34
CA SER A 115 -10.66 0.10 16.08
C SER A 115 -9.39 0.68 15.44
N TRP A 116 -9.55 1.75 14.67
CA TRP A 116 -8.39 2.46 14.11
C TRP A 116 -7.49 3.05 15.20
N GLY A 117 -8.09 3.61 16.25
CA GLY A 117 -7.34 4.15 17.38
C GLY A 117 -6.44 3.13 18.06
N GLU A 118 -6.95 1.91 18.37
CA GLU A 118 -6.13 0.84 18.96
C GLU A 118 -4.95 0.46 18.07
N ARG A 119 -5.17 0.42 16.76
CA ARG A 119 -4.10 0.13 15.80
C ARG A 119 -3.01 1.21 15.81
N LEU A 120 -3.39 2.49 15.91
CA LEU A 120 -2.43 3.58 15.99
C LEU A 120 -1.61 3.52 17.29
N TRP A 121 -2.23 3.19 18.42
CA TRP A 121 -1.50 2.99 19.68
C TRP A 121 -0.44 1.89 19.57
N GLY A 122 -0.72 0.79 18.85
CA GLY A 122 0.23 -0.28 18.61
C GLY A 122 1.50 0.16 17.87
N VAL A 123 1.45 1.25 17.08
CA VAL A 123 2.65 1.77 16.40
C VAL A 123 3.68 2.31 17.40
N LEU A 124 3.24 2.82 18.58
CA LEU A 124 4.14 3.34 19.60
C LEU A 124 4.97 2.25 20.31
N ASP A 125 4.53 1.00 20.27
CA ASP A 125 5.26 -0.12 20.86
C ASP A 125 6.57 -0.42 20.12
N GLY A 126 6.67 -0.04 18.85
CA GLY A 126 7.83 -0.26 18.00
C GLY A 126 8.72 0.96 17.77
N LEU A 127 8.66 1.98 18.63
CA LEU A 127 9.50 3.19 18.50
C LEU A 127 10.97 2.99 18.90
N ASP A 128 11.36 1.82 19.36
CA ASP A 128 12.74 1.44 19.67
C ASP A 128 13.67 1.42 18.44
N VAL A 129 13.09 1.36 17.23
CA VAL A 129 13.85 1.52 15.97
C VAL A 129 14.29 2.97 15.71
N LEU A 130 13.75 3.95 16.46
CA LEU A 130 14.09 5.36 16.33
C LEU A 130 15.21 5.77 17.28
N PRO A 131 16.03 6.78 16.92
CA PRO A 131 16.86 7.47 17.88
C PRO A 131 16.02 8.03 19.05
N ASP A 132 16.52 7.92 20.28
CA ASP A 132 15.79 8.26 21.52
C ASP A 132 15.06 9.62 21.45
N ARG A 133 15.71 10.64 20.89
CA ARG A 133 15.15 11.98 20.75
C ARG A 133 13.91 12.00 19.85
N LEU A 134 13.94 11.28 18.74
CA LEU A 134 12.79 11.20 17.82
C LEU A 134 11.67 10.36 18.44
N ALA A 135 12.01 9.24 19.06
CA ALA A 135 11.04 8.40 19.78
C ALA A 135 10.31 9.18 20.88
N ALA A 136 11.05 9.97 21.67
CA ALA A 136 10.47 10.83 22.71
C ALA A 136 9.51 11.87 22.10
N ARG A 137 9.89 12.50 20.99
CA ARG A 137 9.05 13.50 20.34
C ARG A 137 7.78 12.90 19.74
N VAL A 138 7.87 11.72 19.10
CA VAL A 138 6.67 11.01 18.60
C VAL A 138 5.75 10.66 19.76
N ARG A 139 6.26 10.13 20.89
CA ARG A 139 5.45 9.81 22.08
C ARG A 139 4.77 11.03 22.69
N GLU A 140 5.37 12.21 22.56
CA GLU A 140 4.80 13.47 23.06
C GLU A 140 3.59 13.92 22.23
N VAL A 141 3.68 13.85 20.89
CA VAL A 141 2.67 14.42 19.99
C VAL A 141 1.57 13.45 19.55
N ALA A 142 1.86 12.15 19.56
CA ALA A 142 0.94 11.13 19.03
C ALA A 142 -0.37 10.98 19.83
N PRO A 143 -0.40 11.04 21.18
CA PRO A 143 -1.63 10.81 21.94
C PRO A 143 -2.75 11.80 21.59
N GLU A 144 -2.48 13.09 21.52
CA GLU A 144 -3.47 14.11 21.15
C GLU A 144 -4.01 13.86 19.72
N PHE A 145 -3.12 13.48 18.81
CA PHE A 145 -3.51 13.11 17.46
C PHE A 145 -4.42 11.87 17.44
N PHE A 146 -4.09 10.82 18.19
CA PHE A 146 -4.90 9.59 18.23
C PHE A 146 -6.30 9.85 18.76
N GLU A 147 -6.42 10.70 19.78
CA GLU A 147 -7.72 11.14 20.30
C GLU A 147 -8.52 11.89 19.23
N SER A 148 -7.87 12.74 18.44
CA SER A 148 -8.51 13.55 17.39
C SER A 148 -9.11 12.70 16.25
N VAL A 149 -8.54 11.53 15.99
CA VAL A 149 -8.97 10.61 14.91
C VAL A 149 -9.70 9.36 15.42
N ALA A 150 -9.91 9.24 16.73
CA ALA A 150 -10.55 8.07 17.34
C ALA A 150 -11.98 7.82 16.86
N GLY A 151 -12.69 8.87 16.44
CA GLY A 151 -14.07 8.80 15.93
C GLY A 151 -14.21 8.53 14.43
N VAL A 152 -13.11 8.33 13.71
CA VAL A 152 -13.15 8.03 12.28
C VAL A 152 -13.76 6.65 12.05
N THR A 153 -14.71 6.55 11.10
CA THR A 153 -15.21 5.25 10.64
C THR A 153 -14.16 4.61 9.74
N PRO A 154 -13.59 3.44 10.11
CA PRO A 154 -12.54 2.83 9.34
C PRO A 154 -13.02 2.38 7.95
N ALA A 155 -12.33 2.85 6.92
CA ALA A 155 -12.52 2.45 5.53
C ALA A 155 -11.39 1.52 5.08
N LEU A 156 -11.64 0.71 4.05
CA LEU A 156 -10.58 -0.10 3.43
C LEU A 156 -9.53 0.81 2.82
N LEU A 157 -8.30 0.68 3.26
CA LEU A 157 -7.12 1.40 2.76
C LEU A 157 -6.29 0.48 1.86
N HIS A 158 -5.53 1.07 0.97
CA HIS A 158 -4.42 0.39 0.30
C HIS A 158 -3.27 0.12 1.28
N GLY A 159 -3.00 1.08 2.19
CA GLY A 159 -1.97 1.01 3.24
C GLY A 159 -0.57 1.44 2.80
N ASP A 160 -0.19 1.21 1.55
CA ASP A 160 1.08 1.68 0.95
C ASP A 160 0.88 2.29 -0.45
N LEU A 161 -0.05 3.24 -0.56
CA LEU A 161 -0.35 3.88 -1.85
C LEU A 161 0.78 4.82 -2.29
N HIS A 162 1.50 4.45 -3.37
CA HIS A 162 2.54 5.31 -3.97
C HIS A 162 2.73 5.03 -5.46
N LEU A 163 3.48 5.89 -6.17
CA LEU A 163 3.60 5.87 -7.63
C LEU A 163 4.08 4.53 -8.20
N ARG A 164 4.98 3.81 -7.51
CA ARG A 164 5.49 2.52 -7.99
C ARG A 164 4.45 1.41 -7.99
N HIS A 165 3.35 1.57 -7.23
CA HIS A 165 2.22 0.65 -7.22
C HIS A 165 1.12 1.04 -8.22
N VAL A 166 1.21 2.21 -8.84
CA VAL A 166 0.29 2.66 -9.89
C VAL A 166 0.85 2.25 -11.25
N TYR A 167 0.11 1.42 -11.98
CA TYR A 167 0.51 0.93 -13.30
C TYR A 167 -0.32 1.59 -14.39
N ALA A 168 0.34 1.98 -15.49
CA ALA A 168 -0.30 2.69 -16.60
C ALA A 168 0.30 2.33 -17.97
N GLU A 169 -0.51 2.47 -19.01
CA GLU A 169 -0.10 2.49 -20.42
C GLU A 169 -0.51 3.82 -21.04
N GLY A 170 0.46 4.73 -21.25
CA GLY A 170 0.16 6.11 -21.62
C GLY A 170 -0.75 6.75 -20.55
N PRO A 171 -1.83 7.45 -20.97
CA PRO A 171 -2.73 8.10 -20.03
C PRO A 171 -3.72 7.16 -19.31
N GLU A 172 -3.71 5.86 -19.64
CA GLU A 172 -4.67 4.89 -19.10
C GLU A 172 -4.13 4.20 -17.86
N LEU A 173 -4.85 4.29 -16.74
CA LEU A 173 -4.59 3.49 -15.54
C LEU A 173 -4.89 2.02 -15.85
N THR A 174 -3.89 1.15 -15.74
CA THR A 174 -4.06 -0.29 -15.90
C THR A 174 -4.30 -1.02 -14.59
N GLY A 175 -3.81 -0.47 -13.47
CA GLY A 175 -4.14 -0.97 -12.15
C GLY A 175 -3.31 -0.39 -11.02
N ILE A 176 -3.70 -0.76 -9.80
CA ILE A 176 -2.99 -0.47 -8.55
C ILE A 176 -2.54 -1.81 -7.97
N LEU A 177 -1.23 -1.96 -7.80
CA LEU A 177 -0.56 -3.18 -7.29
C LEU A 177 -0.37 -3.15 -5.78
N ASP A 178 0.00 -4.31 -5.24
CA ASP A 178 0.54 -4.53 -3.89
C ASP A 178 -0.40 -4.09 -2.76
N TRP A 179 -1.48 -4.84 -2.63
CA TRP A 179 -2.49 -4.68 -1.58
C TRP A 179 -2.15 -5.45 -0.30
N GLY A 180 -0.89 -5.89 -0.15
CA GLY A 180 -0.44 -6.68 1.01
C GLY A 180 -0.46 -5.93 2.33
N ASP A 181 -0.47 -4.59 2.29
CA ASP A 181 -0.59 -3.70 3.46
C ASP A 181 -2.02 -3.18 3.67
N ALA A 182 -2.98 -3.71 2.88
CA ALA A 182 -4.37 -3.27 2.98
C ALA A 182 -4.94 -3.49 4.39
N THR A 183 -5.66 -2.50 4.85
CA THR A 183 -6.22 -2.50 6.21
C THR A 183 -7.45 -1.60 6.28
N TYR A 184 -8.17 -1.64 7.40
CA TYR A 184 -9.23 -0.67 7.67
C TYR A 184 -8.72 0.45 8.56
N GLY A 185 -8.95 1.70 8.15
CA GLY A 185 -8.47 2.89 8.86
C GLY A 185 -9.01 4.21 8.31
N ASP A 186 -8.36 5.30 8.68
CA ASP A 186 -8.69 6.64 8.18
C ASP A 186 -8.24 6.80 6.71
N PRO A 187 -9.13 7.16 5.79
CA PRO A 187 -8.80 7.49 4.39
C PRO A 187 -7.62 8.44 4.21
N LEU A 188 -7.41 9.35 5.17
CA LEU A 188 -6.29 10.29 5.17
C LEU A 188 -4.91 9.61 5.26
N PHE A 189 -4.85 8.36 5.72
CA PHE A 189 -3.60 7.59 5.79
C PHE A 189 -3.04 7.30 4.38
N ASP A 190 -3.88 6.85 3.44
CA ASP A 190 -3.48 6.65 2.03
C ASP A 190 -3.09 7.96 1.36
N LEU A 191 -3.84 9.04 1.61
CA LEU A 191 -3.51 10.36 1.10
C LEU A 191 -2.17 10.87 1.66
N ALA A 192 -1.92 10.69 2.95
CA ALA A 192 -0.65 11.07 3.57
C ALA A 192 0.53 10.33 2.93
N ARG A 193 0.37 9.01 2.70
CA ARG A 193 1.40 8.19 2.05
C ARG A 193 1.69 8.66 0.62
N LEU A 194 0.66 8.86 -0.18
CA LEU A 194 0.81 9.34 -1.56
C LEU A 194 1.42 10.75 -1.61
N SER A 195 1.04 11.63 -0.68
CA SER A 195 1.51 13.02 -0.62
C SER A 195 3.02 13.16 -0.39
N MET A 196 3.68 12.10 0.09
CA MET A 196 5.15 12.07 0.22
C MET A 196 5.87 12.17 -1.13
N ALA A 197 5.17 11.88 -2.24
CA ALA A 197 5.71 12.06 -3.60
C ALA A 197 5.66 13.51 -4.11
N GLY A 198 5.10 14.43 -3.32
CA GLY A 198 5.11 15.87 -3.59
C GLY A 198 3.74 16.49 -3.89
N PRO A 199 3.67 17.82 -3.92
CA PRO A 199 2.42 18.56 -4.03
C PRO A 199 1.73 18.36 -5.37
N GLU A 200 2.45 18.19 -6.47
CA GLU A 200 1.88 17.95 -7.81
C GLU A 200 1.13 16.63 -7.87
N VAL A 201 1.72 15.57 -7.28
CA VAL A 201 1.10 14.24 -7.16
C VAL A 201 -0.18 14.33 -6.32
N THR A 202 -0.12 15.03 -5.19
CA THR A 202 -1.27 15.22 -4.29
C THR A 202 -2.40 15.96 -5.00
N THR A 203 -2.09 17.05 -5.68
CA THR A 203 -3.08 17.86 -6.43
C THR A 203 -3.76 17.05 -7.54
N ALA A 204 -2.98 16.30 -8.31
CA ALA A 204 -3.50 15.46 -9.38
C ALA A 204 -4.41 14.33 -8.86
N PHE A 205 -4.04 13.71 -7.74
CA PHE A 205 -4.85 12.71 -7.07
C PHE A 205 -6.18 13.30 -6.56
N LEU A 206 -6.12 14.44 -5.87
CA LEU A 206 -7.31 15.11 -5.32
C LEU A 206 -8.27 15.57 -6.41
N ALA A 207 -7.79 15.88 -7.61
CA ALA A 207 -8.65 16.19 -8.75
C ALA A 207 -9.63 15.06 -9.12
N GLY A 208 -9.31 13.80 -8.74
CA GLY A 208 -10.19 12.65 -8.92
C GLY A 208 -10.84 12.17 -7.62
N TYR A 209 -10.11 12.25 -6.52
CA TYR A 209 -10.61 11.85 -5.21
C TYR A 209 -11.71 12.79 -4.68
N GLY A 210 -11.56 14.08 -4.94
CA GLY A 210 -12.45 15.12 -4.46
C GLY A 210 -11.89 15.88 -3.26
N GLU A 211 -12.70 16.77 -2.72
CA GLU A 211 -12.34 17.57 -1.53
C GLU A 211 -12.19 16.70 -0.30
N VAL A 212 -11.19 17.01 0.49
CA VAL A 212 -10.85 16.31 1.73
C VAL A 212 -10.70 17.35 2.83
N GLU A 213 -11.48 17.20 3.89
CA GLU A 213 -11.28 17.95 5.12
C GLU A 213 -10.25 17.23 5.98
N ALA A 214 -9.09 17.83 6.16
CA ALA A 214 -8.04 17.34 7.02
C ALA A 214 -7.71 18.42 8.06
N PRO A 215 -7.89 18.17 9.36
CA PRO A 215 -7.42 19.07 10.40
C PRO A 215 -5.93 19.37 10.25
N PRO A 216 -5.45 20.57 10.63
CA PRO A 216 -4.03 20.90 10.57
C PRO A 216 -3.17 19.84 11.25
N GLY A 217 -2.08 19.43 10.59
CA GLY A 217 -1.15 18.43 11.13
C GLY A 217 -1.55 16.97 10.89
N THR A 218 -2.78 16.64 10.51
CA THR A 218 -3.22 15.25 10.31
C THR A 218 -2.36 14.49 9.31
N LEU A 219 -2.15 15.06 8.11
CA LEU A 219 -1.32 14.40 7.10
C LEU A 219 0.14 14.26 7.54
N SER A 220 0.67 15.24 8.28
CA SER A 220 2.02 15.18 8.87
C SER A 220 2.14 13.99 9.82
N MET A 221 1.19 13.85 10.75
CA MET A 221 1.21 12.73 11.70
C MET A 221 1.04 11.37 10.99
N TYR A 222 0.17 11.26 9.99
CA TYR A 222 0.06 10.03 9.23
C TYR A 222 1.33 9.70 8.43
N ARG A 223 2.05 10.70 7.89
CA ARG A 223 3.38 10.47 7.29
C ARG A 223 4.41 9.98 8.30
N VAL A 224 4.38 10.51 9.54
CA VAL A 224 5.22 10.01 10.64
C VAL A 224 4.90 8.55 10.95
N LEU A 225 3.63 8.23 11.21
CA LEU A 225 3.21 6.88 11.59
C LEU A 225 3.50 5.86 10.48
N TRP A 226 3.19 6.21 9.23
CA TRP A 226 3.55 5.36 8.09
C TRP A 226 5.06 5.13 8.02
N SER A 227 5.87 6.19 8.20
CA SER A 227 7.34 6.09 8.16
C SER A 227 7.89 5.26 9.32
N VAL A 228 7.26 5.28 10.50
CA VAL A 228 7.63 4.41 11.64
C VAL A 228 7.35 2.95 11.29
N ILE A 229 6.16 2.63 10.76
CA ILE A 229 5.80 1.27 10.33
C ILE A 229 6.77 0.76 9.27
N ALA A 230 7.04 1.56 8.25
CA ALA A 230 7.98 1.21 7.20
C ALA A 230 9.41 1.01 7.74
N LEU A 231 9.85 1.87 8.66
CA LEU A 231 11.17 1.76 9.30
C LEU A 231 11.29 0.47 10.13
N GLN A 232 10.25 0.07 10.86
CA GLN A 232 10.22 -1.20 11.59
C GLN A 232 10.43 -2.38 10.63
N ALA A 233 9.71 -2.38 9.51
CA ALA A 233 9.83 -3.40 8.47
C ALA A 233 11.24 -3.41 7.84
N GLU A 234 11.79 -2.23 7.51
CA GLU A 234 13.16 -2.09 6.96
C GLU A 234 14.23 -2.58 7.94
N CYS A 235 14.13 -2.23 9.22
CA CYS A 235 15.07 -2.72 10.24
C CYS A 235 15.01 -4.24 10.39
N ALA A 236 13.82 -4.83 10.41
CA ALA A 236 13.64 -6.27 10.50
C ALA A 236 14.19 -7.01 9.27
N ALA A 237 14.11 -6.37 8.09
CA ALA A 237 14.55 -6.91 6.82
C ALA A 237 16.03 -6.67 6.51
N GLY A 238 16.72 -5.79 7.25
CA GLY A 238 18.06 -5.30 6.89
C GLY A 238 18.07 -4.48 5.61
N GLY A 239 17.00 -3.69 5.37
CA GLY A 239 16.82 -2.88 4.17
C GLY A 239 17.62 -1.58 4.17
N ASP A 240 17.61 -0.88 3.03
CA ASP A 240 18.43 0.31 2.78
C ASP A 240 17.69 1.64 2.99
N TRP A 241 16.36 1.61 3.23
CA TRP A 241 15.52 2.81 3.30
C TRP A 241 15.39 3.42 4.70
N ILE A 242 16.24 3.01 5.65
CA ILE A 242 16.25 3.51 7.03
C ILE A 242 16.37 5.04 7.08
N ARG A 243 17.39 5.60 6.40
CA ARG A 243 17.64 7.03 6.43
C ARG A 243 16.50 7.89 5.87
N PRO A 244 15.91 7.59 4.70
CA PRO A 244 14.77 8.33 4.18
C PRO A 244 13.59 8.41 5.16
N HIS A 245 13.25 7.31 5.85
CA HIS A 245 12.18 7.31 6.85
C HIS A 245 12.50 8.18 8.05
N LEU A 246 13.74 8.11 8.56
CA LEU A 246 14.18 8.97 9.67
C LEU A 246 14.12 10.46 9.30
N GLU A 247 14.49 10.83 8.07
CA GLU A 247 14.41 12.21 7.57
C GLU A 247 12.96 12.71 7.49
N VAL A 248 12.02 11.87 7.06
CA VAL A 248 10.59 12.21 7.06
C VAL A 248 10.11 12.45 8.49
N ILE A 249 10.34 11.49 9.40
CA ILE A 249 9.92 11.61 10.80
C ILE A 249 10.49 12.90 11.43
N ALA A 250 11.78 13.12 11.30
CA ALA A 250 12.44 14.30 11.87
C ALA A 250 11.85 15.62 11.35
N ARG A 251 11.53 15.69 10.05
CA ARG A 251 10.93 16.88 9.45
C ARG A 251 9.52 17.15 9.94
N GLU A 252 8.70 16.10 10.05
CA GLU A 252 7.27 16.25 10.36
C GLU A 252 7.00 16.48 11.86
N VAL A 253 7.89 16.05 12.78
CA VAL A 253 7.73 16.27 14.23
C VAL A 253 8.54 17.46 14.78
N SER A 254 9.16 18.26 13.90
CA SER A 254 10.00 19.41 14.29
C SER A 254 9.19 20.57 14.88
#